data_8d9c776673317f69dca37d1b9815dc73
#
_entry.id   8d9c776673317f69dca37d1b9815dc73
#
_cell.length_a   1.000
_cell.length_b   1.000
_cell.length_c   1.000
_cell.angle_alpha   90.00
_cell.angle_beta   90.00
_cell.angle_gamma   90.00
#
_symmetry.space_group_name_H-M   'P 1'
#
loop_
_entity.id
_entity.type
_entity.pdbx_description
1 polymer ?
#
loop_
_entity_poly.entity_id
_entity_poly.type
_entity_poly.pdbx_seq_one_letter_code
_entity_poly.pdbx_strand_id
1 'polypeptide(L)'
;MKDTQFILEIIKELRADASLNYKKEVLVRYSDYEPFKEFLIRVYNPRINYYMKKIPAMNCYETKEQDMSGLRDVLNVLSGRMATGNNAINYVRNFLLEANQTVRELFELAIGRDIRAGVGVGIINEVYKGLIEEISYCRCSKLDEKTLERFDTMPEGFLTQAKLDGQFSYIIKANDTLTMLTRAGTVWTSDSLKEDMINCLEGVYIGEALIYKDVKPLDRKTGNGLINKFIKRESTLESLQEKLNKGNPKSLKELETKRLEFAEIDKNLHFVIWDSLTLQEFEQGLSTRPYTERFGEAIKATFMASKLKPVASYRVYSMKEAQAIADEFISEGGEGAIIKKLDTIWKDGTSKDMIKIKVVLDADLLCIDVEEGSGKYKGKVGALVLETSCGRLRVKVGTGLNDLDRDKPFDYYIGKVIEIQYNEFIKSKSKNTDSLFLPRFVEVREDKNTATSYEEIVG
;
A
#
# COMPACT_ATOMS: atom_id res chain seq x y z
N MET A 1 -37.31 -4.67 -9.71
CA MET A 1 -36.44 -5.24 -8.64
C MET A 1 -36.03 -4.09 -7.75
N LYS A 2 -35.98 -4.25 -6.42
CA LYS A 2 -35.51 -3.17 -5.52
C LYS A 2 -34.01 -2.98 -5.74
N ASP A 3 -33.50 -1.75 -5.69
CA ASP A 3 -32.08 -1.44 -5.92
C ASP A 3 -31.13 -2.27 -5.04
N THR A 4 -31.47 -2.48 -3.76
CA THR A 4 -30.66 -3.30 -2.85
C THR A 4 -30.50 -4.75 -3.33
N GLN A 5 -31.56 -5.37 -3.83
CA GLN A 5 -31.52 -6.73 -4.35
C GLN A 5 -30.65 -6.78 -5.62
N PHE A 6 -30.81 -5.81 -6.51
CA PHE A 6 -30.06 -5.77 -7.76
C PHE A 6 -28.56 -5.50 -7.54
N ILE A 7 -28.22 -4.60 -6.60
CA ILE A 7 -26.82 -4.38 -6.20
C ILE A 7 -26.19 -5.69 -5.68
N LEU A 8 -26.91 -6.44 -4.84
CA LEU A 8 -26.38 -7.71 -4.32
C LEU A 8 -26.22 -8.76 -5.41
N GLU A 9 -27.09 -8.78 -6.42
CA GLU A 9 -26.95 -9.66 -7.59
C GLU A 9 -25.72 -9.32 -8.43
N ILE A 10 -25.45 -8.04 -8.68
CA ILE A 10 -24.22 -7.59 -9.34
C ILE A 10 -22.98 -8.04 -8.55
N ILE A 11 -23.00 -7.90 -7.23
CA ILE A 11 -21.89 -8.34 -6.37
C ILE A 11 -21.71 -9.86 -6.43
N LYS A 12 -22.79 -10.64 -6.45
CA LYS A 12 -22.73 -12.10 -6.61
C LYS A 12 -22.17 -12.49 -7.97
N GLU A 13 -22.55 -11.80 -9.03
CA GLU A 13 -21.99 -12.00 -10.36
C GLU A 13 -20.49 -11.71 -10.37
N LEU A 14 -20.03 -10.61 -9.78
CA LEU A 14 -18.59 -10.30 -9.62
C LEU A 14 -17.81 -11.38 -8.83
N ARG A 15 -18.48 -12.09 -7.92
CA ARG A 15 -17.88 -13.19 -7.13
C ARG A 15 -17.85 -14.52 -7.88
N ALA A 16 -18.61 -14.66 -8.98
CA ALA A 16 -18.74 -15.91 -9.70
C ALA A 16 -17.44 -16.38 -10.39
N ASP A 17 -16.57 -15.47 -10.76
CA ASP A 17 -15.29 -15.78 -11.40
C ASP A 17 -14.14 -14.98 -10.79
N ALA A 18 -12.95 -15.60 -10.67
CA ALA A 18 -11.75 -14.97 -10.13
C ALA A 18 -11.04 -14.07 -11.17
N SER A 19 -11.33 -14.24 -12.48
CA SER A 19 -10.70 -13.52 -13.58
C SER A 19 -10.93 -12.01 -13.52
N LEU A 20 -9.87 -11.23 -13.61
CA LEU A 20 -9.96 -9.76 -13.64
C LEU A 20 -10.71 -9.26 -14.89
N ASN A 21 -10.54 -9.92 -16.03
CA ASN A 21 -11.22 -9.53 -17.27
C ASN A 21 -12.72 -9.74 -17.14
N TYR A 22 -13.15 -10.88 -16.59
CA TYR A 22 -14.56 -11.12 -16.30
C TYR A 22 -15.15 -10.04 -15.39
N LYS A 23 -14.46 -9.69 -14.31
CA LYS A 23 -14.91 -8.64 -13.39
C LYS A 23 -15.05 -7.28 -14.07
N LYS A 24 -14.11 -6.91 -14.96
CA LYS A 24 -14.20 -5.67 -15.73
C LYS A 24 -15.41 -5.70 -16.68
N GLU A 25 -15.65 -6.81 -17.37
CA GLU A 25 -16.81 -6.97 -18.22
C GLU A 25 -18.14 -6.81 -17.47
N VAL A 26 -18.23 -7.39 -16.27
CA VAL A 26 -19.40 -7.21 -15.36
C VAL A 26 -19.54 -5.74 -14.98
N LEU A 27 -18.47 -5.08 -14.56
CA LEU A 27 -18.53 -3.64 -14.23
C LEU A 27 -18.96 -2.80 -15.43
N VAL A 28 -18.43 -3.04 -16.63
CA VAL A 28 -18.83 -2.33 -17.87
C VAL A 28 -20.31 -2.52 -18.16
N ARG A 29 -20.84 -3.74 -17.99
CA ARG A 29 -22.25 -4.06 -18.22
C ARG A 29 -23.20 -3.24 -17.37
N TYR A 30 -22.80 -2.91 -16.14
CA TYR A 30 -23.61 -2.13 -15.19
C TYR A 30 -23.13 -0.68 -15.04
N SER A 31 -22.41 -0.15 -16.06
CA SER A 31 -21.85 1.20 -16.02
C SER A 31 -22.88 2.32 -15.90
N ASP A 32 -24.10 2.10 -16.39
CA ASP A 32 -25.18 3.09 -16.36
C ASP A 32 -26.08 2.95 -15.11
N TYR A 33 -25.78 1.98 -14.22
CA TYR A 33 -26.59 1.77 -13.03
C TYR A 33 -26.05 2.58 -11.81
N GLU A 34 -26.53 3.81 -11.68
CA GLU A 34 -26.09 4.76 -10.66
C GLU A 34 -26.19 4.26 -9.21
N PRO A 35 -27.23 3.50 -8.76
CA PRO A 35 -27.28 3.00 -7.39
C PRO A 35 -26.10 2.09 -7.03
N PHE A 36 -25.57 1.31 -7.97
CA PHE A 36 -24.38 0.49 -7.74
C PHE A 36 -23.11 1.33 -7.61
N LYS A 37 -22.94 2.35 -8.47
CA LYS A 37 -21.82 3.28 -8.36
C LYS A 37 -21.85 4.05 -7.03
N GLU A 38 -23.00 4.55 -6.61
CA GLU A 38 -23.18 5.17 -5.30
C GLU A 38 -22.79 4.21 -4.17
N PHE A 39 -23.20 2.96 -4.25
CA PHE A 39 -22.82 1.94 -3.27
C PHE A 39 -21.30 1.70 -3.25
N LEU A 40 -20.63 1.61 -4.40
CA LEU A 40 -19.17 1.50 -4.49
C LEU A 40 -18.48 2.69 -3.86
N ILE A 41 -18.97 3.93 -4.08
CA ILE A 41 -18.44 5.13 -3.41
C ILE A 41 -18.55 4.97 -1.89
N ARG A 42 -19.69 4.53 -1.37
CA ARG A 42 -19.89 4.32 0.07
C ARG A 42 -18.96 3.25 0.65
N VAL A 43 -18.65 2.22 -0.12
CA VAL A 43 -17.74 1.16 0.30
C VAL A 43 -16.28 1.61 0.25
N TYR A 44 -15.86 2.27 -0.82
CA TYR A 44 -14.44 2.44 -1.12
C TYR A 44 -13.90 3.86 -0.97
N ASN A 45 -14.75 4.90 -0.90
CA ASN A 45 -14.24 6.28 -0.77
C ASN A 45 -13.47 6.43 0.56
N PRO A 46 -12.15 6.72 0.54
CA PRO A 46 -11.32 6.78 1.73
C PRO A 46 -11.70 7.91 2.70
N ARG A 47 -12.40 8.94 2.21
CA ARG A 47 -12.86 10.06 3.05
C ARG A 47 -14.13 9.75 3.83
N ILE A 48 -14.88 8.70 3.46
CA ILE A 48 -16.05 8.26 4.21
C ILE A 48 -15.57 7.32 5.32
N ASN A 49 -15.77 7.69 6.58
CA ASN A 49 -15.49 6.84 7.73
C ASN A 49 -16.78 6.62 8.53
N TYR A 50 -17.08 5.36 8.83
CA TYR A 50 -18.28 5.00 9.59
C TYR A 50 -18.06 4.90 11.10
N TYR A 51 -16.81 5.00 11.58
CA TYR A 51 -16.43 4.94 13.00
C TYR A 51 -17.02 3.76 13.77
N MET A 52 -17.38 2.70 13.06
CA MET A 52 -17.93 1.46 13.59
C MET A 52 -17.08 0.27 13.15
N LYS A 53 -16.53 -0.45 14.13
CA LYS A 53 -15.66 -1.60 13.88
C LYS A 53 -16.40 -2.94 14.05
N LYS A 54 -17.40 -2.96 14.95
CA LYS A 54 -18.20 -4.13 15.23
C LYS A 54 -19.66 -3.84 14.96
N ILE A 55 -20.25 -4.64 14.10
CA ILE A 55 -21.69 -4.63 13.86
C ILE A 55 -22.36 -5.35 15.03
N PRO A 56 -23.39 -4.78 15.68
CA PRO A 56 -24.08 -5.43 16.78
C PRO A 56 -24.62 -6.80 16.37
N ALA A 57 -24.31 -7.84 17.16
CA ALA A 57 -24.89 -9.16 16.95
C ALA A 57 -26.40 -9.11 17.20
N MET A 58 -27.17 -9.78 16.35
CA MET A 58 -28.63 -9.80 16.40
C MET A 58 -29.12 -11.23 16.46
N ASN A 59 -29.97 -11.54 17.45
CA ASN A 59 -30.54 -12.88 17.64
C ASN A 59 -31.96 -13.07 17.05
N CYS A 60 -32.60 -11.99 16.56
CA CYS A 60 -33.92 -11.99 15.99
C CYS A 60 -34.00 -11.24 14.67
N TYR A 61 -34.83 -11.71 13.76
CA TYR A 61 -34.98 -11.19 12.41
C TYR A 61 -36.47 -10.86 12.18
N GLU A 62 -36.83 -9.59 12.36
CA GLU A 62 -38.07 -9.09 11.78
C GLU A 62 -37.82 -8.69 10.33
N THR A 63 -38.72 -9.17 9.45
CA THR A 63 -38.64 -8.93 8.01
C THR A 63 -39.43 -7.67 7.63
N LYS A 64 -38.99 -6.50 8.07
CA LYS A 64 -39.45 -5.27 7.43
C LYS A 64 -38.55 -4.96 6.23
N GLU A 65 -39.17 -4.58 5.13
CA GLU A 65 -38.47 -4.28 3.90
C GLU A 65 -37.85 -2.86 3.98
N GLN A 66 -36.61 -2.77 4.39
CA GLN A 66 -35.82 -1.54 4.14
C GLN A 66 -35.29 -1.54 2.71
N ASP A 67 -35.24 -0.36 2.12
CA ASP A 67 -34.71 -0.11 0.78
C ASP A 67 -33.33 0.57 0.82
N MET A 68 -32.88 1.05 -0.33
CA MET A 68 -31.64 1.78 -0.47
C MET A 68 -31.62 3.09 0.33
N SER A 69 -32.79 3.72 0.58
CA SER A 69 -32.90 4.93 1.39
C SER A 69 -32.54 4.69 2.83
N GLY A 70 -33.08 3.65 3.47
CA GLY A 70 -32.75 3.30 4.86
C GLY A 70 -31.27 2.93 5.03
N LEU A 71 -30.69 2.20 4.06
CA LEU A 71 -29.26 1.91 4.05
C LEU A 71 -28.42 3.20 3.94
N ARG A 72 -28.81 4.11 3.06
CA ARG A 72 -28.15 5.41 2.87
C ARG A 72 -28.20 6.24 4.15
N ASP A 73 -29.35 6.28 4.81
CA ASP A 73 -29.55 7.08 6.02
C ASP A 73 -28.68 6.61 7.17
N VAL A 74 -28.63 5.31 7.45
CA VAL A 74 -27.76 4.79 8.52
C VAL A 74 -26.28 5.06 8.23
N LEU A 75 -25.84 4.88 6.99
CA LEU A 75 -24.46 5.17 6.62
C LEU A 75 -24.14 6.67 6.72
N ASN A 76 -25.07 7.58 6.39
CA ASN A 76 -24.93 9.02 6.57
C ASN A 76 -24.86 9.41 8.05
N VAL A 77 -25.72 8.83 8.90
CA VAL A 77 -25.69 9.08 10.35
C VAL A 77 -24.35 8.70 10.95
N LEU A 78 -23.78 7.57 10.53
CA LEU A 78 -22.49 7.10 11.02
C LEU A 78 -21.33 7.97 10.49
N SER A 79 -21.28 8.22 9.18
CA SER A 79 -20.18 8.99 8.57
C SER A 79 -20.20 10.46 8.98
N GLY A 80 -21.38 11.04 9.15
CA GLY A 80 -21.57 12.41 9.66
C GLY A 80 -21.44 12.53 11.19
N ARG A 81 -21.16 11.42 11.91
CA ARG A 81 -21.04 11.37 13.38
C ARG A 81 -22.26 11.93 14.12
N MET A 82 -23.44 11.88 13.50
CA MET A 82 -24.70 12.28 14.14
C MET A 82 -25.11 11.34 15.29
N ALA A 83 -24.60 10.11 15.28
CA ALA A 83 -24.63 9.19 16.41
C ALA A 83 -23.20 8.66 16.67
N THR A 84 -22.79 8.60 17.95
CA THR A 84 -21.44 8.15 18.37
C THR A 84 -21.54 7.20 19.58
N GLY A 85 -20.50 6.38 19.80
CA GLY A 85 -20.43 5.47 20.93
C GLY A 85 -21.65 4.55 21.03
N ASN A 86 -22.21 4.40 22.24
CA ASN A 86 -23.38 3.55 22.49
C ASN A 86 -24.64 3.99 21.70
N ASN A 87 -24.77 5.30 21.42
CA ASN A 87 -25.89 5.79 20.63
C ASN A 87 -25.80 5.30 19.19
N ALA A 88 -24.60 5.28 18.58
CA ALA A 88 -24.39 4.70 17.26
C ALA A 88 -24.70 3.20 17.24
N ILE A 89 -24.25 2.46 18.27
CA ILE A 89 -24.55 1.02 18.41
C ILE A 89 -26.06 0.76 18.47
N ASN A 90 -26.78 1.54 19.27
CA ASN A 90 -28.22 1.40 19.41
C ASN A 90 -28.96 1.81 18.13
N TYR A 91 -28.50 2.88 17.47
CA TYR A 91 -29.07 3.31 16.19
C TYR A 91 -28.95 2.23 15.11
N VAL A 92 -27.76 1.66 14.96
CA VAL A 92 -27.51 0.56 14.03
C VAL A 92 -28.28 -0.70 14.42
N ARG A 93 -28.39 -1.01 15.72
CA ARG A 93 -29.20 -2.15 16.18
C ARG A 93 -30.66 -2.01 15.75
N ASN A 94 -31.27 -0.83 15.95
CA ASN A 94 -32.65 -0.57 15.54
C ASN A 94 -32.80 -0.67 14.01
N PHE A 95 -31.87 -0.12 13.24
CA PHE A 95 -31.85 -0.27 11.79
C PHE A 95 -31.79 -1.75 11.36
N LEU A 96 -30.90 -2.53 11.97
CA LEU A 96 -30.73 -3.94 11.64
C LEU A 96 -31.95 -4.81 12.04
N LEU A 97 -32.73 -4.44 13.07
CA LEU A 97 -33.97 -5.11 13.43
C LEU A 97 -35.01 -5.03 12.30
N GLU A 98 -35.01 -3.89 11.58
CA GLU A 98 -35.97 -3.63 10.50
C GLU A 98 -35.45 -4.05 9.12
N ALA A 99 -34.13 -4.30 8.98
CA ALA A 99 -33.48 -4.62 7.71
C ALA A 99 -33.68 -6.12 7.35
N ASN A 100 -34.01 -6.37 6.08
CA ASN A 100 -33.95 -7.72 5.52
C ASN A 100 -32.51 -8.21 5.31
N GLN A 101 -32.32 -9.49 4.97
CA GLN A 101 -30.98 -10.09 4.81
C GLN A 101 -30.12 -9.40 3.76
N THR A 102 -30.71 -8.95 2.65
CA THR A 102 -29.99 -8.23 1.57
C THR A 102 -29.43 -6.91 2.06
N VAL A 103 -30.24 -6.11 2.73
CA VAL A 103 -29.81 -4.80 3.27
C VAL A 103 -28.73 -4.96 4.35
N ARG A 104 -28.84 -6.00 5.18
CA ARG A 104 -27.82 -6.34 6.17
C ARG A 104 -26.50 -6.68 5.52
N GLU A 105 -26.49 -7.55 4.50
CA GLU A 105 -25.26 -7.90 3.77
C GLU A 105 -24.63 -6.66 3.14
N LEU A 106 -25.40 -5.79 2.48
CA LEU A 106 -24.88 -4.54 1.93
C LEU A 106 -24.32 -3.62 3.02
N PHE A 107 -25.00 -3.50 4.16
CA PHE A 107 -24.49 -2.73 5.30
C PHE A 107 -23.15 -3.28 5.80
N GLU A 108 -23.03 -4.60 5.96
CA GLU A 108 -21.80 -5.28 6.38
C GLU A 108 -20.64 -5.03 5.39
N LEU A 109 -20.92 -5.08 4.09
CA LEU A 109 -19.94 -4.79 3.05
C LEU A 109 -19.48 -3.33 3.10
N ALA A 110 -20.41 -2.40 3.33
CA ALA A 110 -20.07 -0.98 3.46
C ALA A 110 -19.22 -0.69 4.70
N ILE A 111 -19.60 -1.22 5.87
CA ILE A 111 -18.81 -1.07 7.11
C ILE A 111 -17.46 -1.79 7.00
N GLY A 112 -17.42 -2.96 6.36
CA GLY A 112 -16.19 -3.72 6.07
C GLY A 112 -15.31 -3.11 5.01
N ARG A 113 -15.78 -2.08 4.28
CA ARG A 113 -15.07 -1.37 3.21
C ARG A 113 -14.56 -2.30 2.10
N ASP A 114 -15.28 -3.36 1.83
CA ASP A 114 -14.96 -4.33 0.78
C ASP A 114 -16.22 -5.10 0.36
N ILE A 115 -16.52 -5.09 -0.95
CA ILE A 115 -17.61 -5.90 -1.50
C ILE A 115 -17.28 -7.40 -1.56
N ARG A 116 -16.08 -7.79 -1.15
CA ARG A 116 -15.59 -9.18 -1.10
C ARG A 116 -15.72 -9.93 -2.42
N ALA A 117 -15.51 -9.19 -3.52
CA ALA A 117 -15.55 -9.71 -4.88
C ALA A 117 -14.18 -9.73 -5.57
N GLY A 118 -13.09 -9.44 -4.84
CA GLY A 118 -11.75 -9.29 -5.43
C GLY A 118 -11.63 -8.12 -6.42
N VAL A 119 -12.46 -7.09 -6.22
CA VAL A 119 -12.47 -5.86 -7.00
C VAL A 119 -12.07 -4.72 -6.06
N GLY A 120 -10.92 -4.10 -6.32
CA GLY A 120 -10.45 -2.95 -5.55
C GLY A 120 -10.58 -1.64 -6.33
N VAL A 121 -10.23 -0.53 -5.68
CA VAL A 121 -10.35 0.84 -6.23
C VAL A 121 -9.70 0.98 -7.61
N GLY A 122 -8.51 0.38 -7.82
CA GLY A 122 -7.83 0.46 -9.11
C GLY A 122 -8.66 -0.11 -10.28
N ILE A 123 -9.33 -1.26 -10.08
CA ILE A 123 -10.18 -1.88 -11.11
C ILE A 123 -11.45 -1.05 -11.30
N ILE A 124 -12.04 -0.55 -10.21
CA ILE A 124 -13.24 0.28 -10.27
C ILE A 124 -12.95 1.55 -11.06
N ASN A 125 -11.85 2.26 -10.75
CA ASN A 125 -11.48 3.50 -11.42
C ASN A 125 -10.97 3.31 -12.85
N GLU A 126 -10.49 2.12 -13.21
CA GLU A 126 -10.15 1.77 -14.59
C GLU A 126 -11.42 1.72 -15.47
N VAL A 127 -12.52 1.16 -14.94
CA VAL A 127 -13.80 1.05 -15.65
C VAL A 127 -14.64 2.32 -15.50
N TYR A 128 -14.79 2.80 -14.27
CA TYR A 128 -15.56 4.00 -13.92
C TYR A 128 -14.60 5.14 -13.59
N LYS A 129 -14.03 5.79 -14.60
CA LYS A 129 -12.98 6.80 -14.47
C LYS A 129 -13.23 7.79 -13.34
N GLY A 130 -12.40 7.71 -12.29
CA GLY A 130 -12.45 8.63 -11.15
C GLY A 130 -13.67 8.48 -10.25
N LEU A 131 -14.40 7.37 -10.29
CA LEU A 131 -15.57 7.15 -9.45
C LEU A 131 -15.21 7.15 -7.96
N ILE A 132 -14.12 6.49 -7.61
CA ILE A 132 -13.63 6.46 -6.23
C ILE A 132 -12.49 7.45 -6.12
N GLU A 133 -12.68 8.41 -5.24
CA GLU A 133 -11.64 9.38 -4.92
C GLU A 133 -10.44 8.65 -4.28
N GLU A 134 -9.26 8.84 -4.84
CA GLU A 134 -8.03 8.31 -4.25
C GLU A 134 -7.46 9.31 -3.23
N ILE A 135 -6.80 8.80 -2.20
CA ILE A 135 -6.06 9.68 -1.28
C ILE A 135 -4.92 10.31 -2.04
N SER A 136 -4.88 11.64 -2.03
CA SER A 136 -3.80 12.39 -2.64
C SER A 136 -2.44 11.92 -2.11
N TYR A 137 -1.52 11.61 -3.02
CA TYR A 137 -0.21 11.09 -2.69
C TYR A 137 0.87 11.70 -3.59
N CYS A 138 1.80 12.41 -2.98
CA CYS A 138 2.94 12.99 -3.67
C CYS A 138 4.03 11.94 -3.88
N ARG A 139 4.31 11.59 -5.14
CA ARG A 139 5.24 10.53 -5.55
C ARG A 139 6.57 11.10 -6.02
N CYS A 140 7.65 10.39 -5.72
CA CYS A 140 8.99 10.71 -6.24
C CYS A 140 9.13 10.23 -7.69
N SER A 141 9.81 11.02 -8.52
CA SER A 141 10.28 10.63 -9.86
C SER A 141 11.44 9.63 -9.77
N LYS A 142 11.75 9.00 -10.90
CA LYS A 142 13.01 8.28 -11.09
C LYS A 142 14.11 9.27 -11.42
N LEU A 143 15.35 8.89 -11.14
CA LEU A 143 16.53 9.61 -11.60
C LEU A 143 16.67 9.45 -13.11
N ASP A 144 16.90 10.56 -13.82
CA ASP A 144 17.29 10.63 -15.23
C ASP A 144 18.34 11.72 -15.44
N GLU A 145 18.99 11.76 -16.61
CA GLU A 145 20.07 12.70 -16.91
C GLU A 145 19.65 14.16 -16.77
N LYS A 146 18.47 14.54 -17.27
CA LYS A 146 17.94 15.92 -17.15
C LYS A 146 17.72 16.33 -15.70
N THR A 147 17.37 15.37 -14.88
CA THR A 147 17.15 15.59 -13.45
C THR A 147 18.48 15.78 -12.73
N LEU A 148 19.51 15.00 -13.08
CA LEU A 148 20.88 15.15 -12.57
C LEU A 148 21.38 16.57 -12.78
N GLU A 149 21.42 17.05 -14.03
CA GLU A 149 21.87 18.40 -14.39
C GLU A 149 21.11 19.48 -13.60
N ARG A 150 19.81 19.33 -13.44
CA ARG A 150 18.99 20.30 -12.72
C ARG A 150 19.34 20.41 -11.24
N PHE A 151 19.61 19.30 -10.57
CA PHE A 151 19.99 19.31 -9.15
C PHE A 151 21.43 19.81 -8.93
N ASP A 152 22.36 19.45 -9.81
CA ASP A 152 23.76 19.94 -9.73
C ASP A 152 23.91 21.46 -9.95
N THR A 153 22.91 22.10 -10.53
CA THR A 153 22.93 23.55 -10.76
C THR A 153 22.21 24.38 -9.69
N MET A 154 21.76 23.77 -8.58
CA MET A 154 21.06 24.47 -7.50
C MET A 154 22.01 25.07 -6.47
N PRO A 155 22.21 26.42 -6.44
CA PRO A 155 23.16 27.07 -5.53
C PRO A 155 22.72 26.96 -4.07
N GLU A 156 21.39 26.87 -3.81
CA GLU A 156 20.82 26.69 -2.48
C GLU A 156 20.99 25.25 -1.95
N GLY A 157 21.41 24.32 -2.80
CA GLY A 157 21.47 22.89 -2.48
C GLY A 157 20.08 22.25 -2.34
N PHE A 158 20.06 21.01 -1.92
CA PHE A 158 18.85 20.22 -1.74
C PHE A 158 18.99 19.22 -0.58
N LEU A 159 17.92 18.60 -0.17
CA LEU A 159 17.93 17.59 0.90
C LEU A 159 18.10 16.19 0.31
N THR A 160 18.97 15.40 0.94
CA THR A 160 19.09 13.96 0.73
C THR A 160 18.60 13.26 1.99
N GLN A 161 17.59 12.44 1.87
CA GLN A 161 16.90 11.77 2.99
C GLN A 161 16.95 10.26 2.81
N ALA A 162 17.07 9.52 3.93
CA ALA A 162 17.02 8.08 3.89
C ALA A 162 15.69 7.60 3.26
N LYS A 163 15.80 6.71 2.28
CA LYS A 163 14.64 6.03 1.74
C LYS A 163 14.29 4.87 2.65
N LEU A 164 13.19 5.07 3.37
CA LEU A 164 12.69 4.08 4.31
C LEU A 164 12.04 2.90 3.58
N ASP A 165 11.96 1.78 4.26
CA ASP A 165 11.39 0.53 3.76
C ASP A 165 10.34 -0.03 4.72
N GLY A 166 9.47 0.84 5.19
CA GLY A 166 8.38 0.54 6.11
C GLY A 166 7.01 0.52 5.43
N GLN A 167 5.99 0.63 6.25
CA GLN A 167 4.61 0.79 5.80
C GLN A 167 4.28 2.28 5.70
N PHE A 168 4.19 2.79 4.49
CA PHE A 168 3.73 4.16 4.26
C PHE A 168 2.39 4.41 4.95
N SER A 169 2.29 5.52 5.68
CA SER A 169 1.03 5.94 6.29
C SER A 169 0.95 7.46 6.43
N TYR A 170 -0.29 7.95 6.44
CA TYR A 170 -0.64 9.24 7.01
C TYR A 170 -1.07 9.04 8.46
N ILE A 171 -0.60 9.86 9.37
CA ILE A 171 -1.20 10.03 10.70
C ILE A 171 -1.99 11.33 10.67
N ILE A 172 -3.30 11.23 10.81
CA ILE A 172 -4.22 12.37 10.85
C ILE A 172 -4.58 12.60 12.32
N LYS A 173 -4.14 13.71 12.88
CA LYS A 173 -4.53 14.16 14.21
C LYS A 173 -5.52 15.29 14.10
N ALA A 174 -6.74 15.07 14.59
CA ALA A 174 -7.82 16.04 14.61
C ALA A 174 -8.57 15.94 15.93
N ASN A 175 -8.62 17.01 16.70
CA ASN A 175 -9.09 17.02 18.08
C ASN A 175 -8.38 15.92 18.89
N ASP A 176 -9.12 15.13 19.68
CA ASP A 176 -8.57 14.01 20.46
C ASP A 176 -8.47 12.69 19.67
N THR A 177 -8.68 12.73 18.35
CA THR A 177 -8.61 11.53 17.50
C THR A 177 -7.30 11.45 16.76
N LEU A 178 -6.76 10.24 16.67
CA LEU A 178 -5.63 9.91 15.84
C LEU A 178 -6.04 8.76 14.91
N THR A 179 -5.99 9.01 13.62
CA THR A 179 -6.33 8.04 12.57
C THR A 179 -5.14 7.82 11.68
N MET A 180 -4.83 6.58 11.37
CA MET A 180 -3.77 6.24 10.41
C MET A 180 -4.39 5.72 9.13
N LEU A 181 -3.84 6.15 7.98
CA LEU A 181 -4.26 5.70 6.66
C LEU A 181 -3.06 5.13 5.92
N THR A 182 -3.20 3.92 5.39
CA THR A 182 -2.22 3.40 4.42
C THR A 182 -2.34 4.16 3.10
N ARG A 183 -1.38 3.98 2.21
CA ARG A 183 -1.44 4.52 0.83
C ARG A 183 -2.72 4.12 0.07
N ALA A 184 -3.25 2.94 0.35
CA ALA A 184 -4.48 2.42 -0.26
C ALA A 184 -5.76 2.88 0.46
N GLY A 185 -5.66 3.74 1.48
CA GLY A 185 -6.80 4.23 2.25
C GLY A 185 -7.27 3.30 3.37
N THR A 186 -6.57 2.20 3.65
CA THR A 186 -6.93 1.35 4.79
C THR A 186 -6.73 2.11 6.09
N VAL A 187 -7.81 2.24 6.85
CA VAL A 187 -7.79 2.86 8.18
C VAL A 187 -7.26 1.88 9.21
N TRP A 188 -6.36 2.34 10.06
CA TRP A 188 -5.86 1.59 11.19
C TRP A 188 -5.50 2.50 12.36
N THR A 189 -5.21 1.95 13.52
CA THR A 189 -4.91 2.71 14.73
C THR A 189 -3.78 2.03 15.49
N SER A 190 -3.10 2.79 16.34
CA SER A 190 -2.10 2.32 17.30
C SER A 190 -2.34 3.05 18.62
N ASP A 191 -2.59 2.32 19.66
CA ASP A 191 -2.85 2.92 20.97
C ASP A 191 -1.58 3.57 21.51
N SER A 192 -0.44 2.93 21.32
CA SER A 192 0.84 3.45 21.76
C SER A 192 1.26 4.75 21.04
N LEU A 193 0.99 4.87 19.73
CA LEU A 193 1.22 6.12 19.01
C LEU A 193 0.21 7.20 19.39
N LYS A 194 -1.05 6.82 19.63
CA LYS A 194 -2.08 7.76 20.07
C LYS A 194 -1.71 8.41 21.41
N GLU A 195 -1.26 7.61 22.38
CA GLU A 195 -0.82 8.09 23.68
C GLU A 195 0.43 8.98 23.56
N ASP A 196 1.41 8.56 22.76
CA ASP A 196 2.67 9.28 22.57
C ASP A 196 2.45 10.64 21.86
N MET A 197 1.51 10.72 20.92
CA MET A 197 1.21 11.92 20.13
C MET A 197 0.15 12.84 20.74
N ILE A 198 -0.27 12.63 21.98
CA ILE A 198 -1.37 13.39 22.58
C ILE A 198 -1.12 14.91 22.54
N ASN A 199 0.12 15.33 22.75
CA ASN A 199 0.55 16.72 22.77
C ASN A 199 1.00 17.29 21.41
N CYS A 200 1.01 16.47 20.34
CA CYS A 200 1.35 16.96 19.01
C CYS A 200 0.24 17.89 18.48
N LEU A 201 0.61 18.82 17.61
CA LEU A 201 -0.35 19.73 16.97
C LEU A 201 -1.30 18.95 16.05
N GLU A 202 -2.46 19.52 15.80
CA GLU A 202 -3.37 19.01 14.78
C GLU A 202 -2.76 19.13 13.38
N GLY A 203 -3.03 18.15 12.54
CA GLY A 203 -2.50 18.10 11.18
C GLY A 203 -2.34 16.67 10.68
N VAL A 204 -1.68 16.55 9.55
CA VAL A 204 -1.37 15.29 8.89
C VAL A 204 0.14 15.11 8.83
N TYR A 205 0.62 14.05 9.46
CA TYR A 205 2.04 13.67 9.47
C TYR A 205 2.24 12.54 8.45
N ILE A 206 3.21 12.73 7.56
CA ILE A 206 3.48 11.82 6.44
C ILE A 206 4.78 11.08 6.73
N GLY A 207 4.74 9.74 6.68
CA GLY A 207 5.91 8.95 7.04
C GLY A 207 5.72 7.46 6.79
N GLU A 208 6.58 6.68 7.41
CA GLU A 208 6.49 5.23 7.43
C GLU A 208 6.45 4.69 8.85
N ALA A 209 5.54 3.74 9.05
CA ALA A 209 5.51 2.92 10.25
C ALA A 209 6.59 1.84 10.14
N LEU A 210 7.38 1.69 11.20
CA LEU A 210 8.48 0.74 11.32
C LEU A 210 8.40 0.04 12.69
N ILE A 211 8.75 -1.24 12.73
CA ILE A 211 8.91 -1.96 14.00
C ILE A 211 10.39 -1.90 14.38
N TYR A 212 10.66 -1.40 15.57
CA TYR A 212 12.00 -1.35 16.12
C TYR A 212 12.24 -2.54 17.06
N LYS A 213 13.43 -3.08 16.99
CA LYS A 213 13.97 -3.97 18.01
C LYS A 213 15.18 -3.23 18.61
N ASP A 214 15.05 -2.87 19.87
CA ASP A 214 16.00 -1.98 20.54
C ASP A 214 16.11 -0.63 19.81
N VAL A 215 17.25 -0.31 19.24
CA VAL A 215 17.51 0.97 18.55
C VAL A 215 17.42 0.91 17.02
N LYS A 216 17.27 -0.26 16.43
CA LYS A 216 17.26 -0.46 14.97
C LYS A 216 15.90 -0.95 14.46
N PRO A 217 15.45 -0.46 13.30
CA PRO A 217 14.28 -1.02 12.66
C PRO A 217 14.55 -2.46 12.21
N LEU A 218 13.51 -3.29 12.23
CA LEU A 218 13.57 -4.63 11.65
C LEU A 218 13.68 -4.54 10.13
N ASP A 219 14.25 -5.59 9.52
CA ASP A 219 14.28 -5.72 8.06
C ASP A 219 12.87 -5.64 7.47
N ARG A 220 12.80 -5.22 6.20
CA ARG A 220 11.56 -5.02 5.45
C ARG A 220 10.58 -6.17 5.56
N LYS A 221 11.05 -7.39 5.33
CA LYS A 221 10.18 -8.57 5.26
C LYS A 221 9.54 -8.87 6.61
N THR A 222 10.34 -8.81 7.67
CA THR A 222 9.90 -9.04 9.04
C THR A 222 9.04 -7.88 9.52
N GLY A 223 9.53 -6.64 9.40
CA GLY A 223 8.86 -5.43 9.88
C GLY A 223 7.50 -5.21 9.20
N ASN A 224 7.46 -5.19 7.88
CA ASN A 224 6.21 -5.02 7.12
C ASN A 224 5.25 -6.20 7.31
N GLY A 225 5.79 -7.42 7.49
CA GLY A 225 4.98 -8.59 7.85
C GLY A 225 4.24 -8.42 9.18
N LEU A 226 4.91 -7.89 10.21
CA LEU A 226 4.31 -7.60 11.52
C LEU A 226 3.30 -6.45 11.43
N ILE A 227 3.62 -5.35 10.74
CA ILE A 227 2.71 -4.22 10.57
C ILE A 227 1.45 -4.64 9.84
N ASN A 228 1.57 -5.41 8.75
CA ASN A 228 0.41 -5.91 8.01
C ASN A 228 -0.48 -6.84 8.86
N LYS A 229 0.09 -7.66 9.72
CA LYS A 229 -0.67 -8.43 10.72
C LYS A 229 -1.38 -7.51 11.72
N PHE A 230 -0.67 -6.48 12.18
CA PHE A 230 -1.21 -5.51 13.13
C PHE A 230 -2.35 -4.68 12.55
N ILE A 231 -2.25 -4.24 11.31
CA ILE A 231 -3.33 -3.55 10.58
C ILE A 231 -4.60 -4.43 10.54
N LYS A 232 -4.44 -5.74 10.37
CA LYS A 232 -5.53 -6.73 10.30
C LYS A 232 -5.93 -7.34 11.66
N ARG A 233 -5.35 -6.85 12.79
CA ARG A 233 -5.51 -7.47 14.11
C ARG A 233 -6.96 -7.62 14.54
N GLU A 234 -7.78 -6.62 14.27
CA GLU A 234 -9.17 -6.61 14.71
C GLU A 234 -9.97 -7.73 14.06
N SER A 235 -9.89 -7.86 12.74
CA SER A 235 -10.56 -8.96 12.02
C SER A 235 -10.06 -10.34 12.48
N THR A 236 -8.77 -10.45 12.84
CA THR A 236 -8.20 -11.69 13.39
C THR A 236 -8.79 -12.02 14.76
N LEU A 237 -8.83 -11.03 15.67
CA LEU A 237 -9.37 -11.21 17.03
C LEU A 237 -10.88 -11.49 16.99
N GLU A 238 -11.62 -10.83 16.12
CA GLU A 238 -13.05 -11.05 15.91
C GLU A 238 -13.34 -12.50 15.44
N SER A 239 -12.59 -12.96 14.44
CA SER A 239 -12.72 -14.35 13.95
C SER A 239 -12.45 -15.39 15.03
N LEU A 240 -11.45 -15.16 15.89
CA LEU A 240 -11.13 -16.04 17.02
C LEU A 240 -12.23 -15.99 18.10
N GLN A 241 -12.76 -14.79 18.39
CA GLN A 241 -13.86 -14.62 19.33
C GLN A 241 -15.15 -15.32 18.84
N GLU A 242 -15.45 -15.25 17.56
CA GLU A 242 -16.57 -15.99 16.96
C GLU A 242 -16.43 -17.51 17.10
N LYS A 243 -15.20 -18.04 16.84
CA LYS A 243 -14.92 -19.48 17.04
C LYS A 243 -15.08 -19.89 18.51
N LEU A 244 -14.66 -19.05 19.44
CA LEU A 244 -14.86 -19.28 20.87
C LEU A 244 -16.33 -19.30 21.23
N ASN A 245 -17.13 -18.34 20.73
CA ASN A 245 -18.56 -18.26 20.93
C ASN A 245 -19.33 -19.47 20.34
N LYS A 246 -18.76 -20.11 19.30
CA LYS A 246 -19.27 -21.37 18.70
C LYS A 246 -18.81 -22.62 19.46
N GLY A 247 -18.22 -22.47 20.64
CA GLY A 247 -17.85 -23.58 21.52
C GLY A 247 -16.49 -24.23 21.24
N ASN A 248 -15.58 -23.55 20.55
CA ASN A 248 -14.21 -24.05 20.35
C ASN A 248 -13.26 -23.56 21.46
N PRO A 249 -12.95 -24.37 22.50
CA PRO A 249 -12.15 -23.91 23.64
C PRO A 249 -10.70 -23.61 23.30
N LYS A 250 -10.16 -24.18 22.21
CA LYS A 250 -8.78 -23.89 21.75
C LYS A 250 -8.63 -22.45 21.29
N SER A 251 -9.73 -21.82 20.85
CA SER A 251 -9.72 -20.42 20.39
C SER A 251 -9.45 -19.44 21.53
N LEU A 252 -9.70 -19.76 22.79
CA LEU A 252 -9.41 -18.90 23.93
C LEU A 252 -7.89 -18.66 24.05
N LYS A 253 -7.11 -19.72 24.11
CA LYS A 253 -5.65 -19.63 24.21
C LYS A 253 -5.03 -18.93 23.00
N GLU A 254 -5.56 -19.20 21.81
CA GLU A 254 -5.11 -18.53 20.58
C GLU A 254 -5.44 -17.02 20.63
N LEU A 255 -6.63 -16.65 21.08
CA LEU A 255 -7.05 -15.25 21.25
C LEU A 255 -6.14 -14.49 22.22
N GLU A 256 -5.83 -15.06 23.36
CA GLU A 256 -4.92 -14.47 24.36
C GLU A 256 -3.50 -14.33 23.76
N THR A 257 -2.99 -15.36 23.12
CA THR A 257 -1.68 -15.31 22.45
C THR A 257 -1.63 -14.20 21.39
N LYS A 258 -2.68 -14.05 20.58
CA LYS A 258 -2.75 -13.00 19.56
C LYS A 258 -2.86 -11.60 20.16
N ARG A 259 -3.58 -11.42 21.25
CA ARG A 259 -3.63 -10.14 21.96
C ARG A 259 -2.25 -9.71 22.47
N LEU A 260 -1.49 -10.63 23.05
CA LEU A 260 -0.13 -10.36 23.52
C LEU A 260 0.82 -10.06 22.34
N GLU A 261 0.74 -10.84 21.25
CA GLU A 261 1.51 -10.58 20.02
C GLU A 261 1.24 -9.16 19.49
N PHE A 262 -0.02 -8.76 19.40
CA PHE A 262 -0.38 -7.42 18.89
C PHE A 262 0.00 -6.29 19.84
N ALA A 263 -0.09 -6.50 21.14
CA ALA A 263 0.38 -5.52 22.13
C ALA A 263 1.91 -5.31 22.03
N GLU A 264 2.67 -6.39 21.81
CA GLU A 264 4.12 -6.28 21.63
C GLU A 264 4.49 -5.57 20.32
N ILE A 265 3.74 -5.83 19.23
CA ILE A 265 3.93 -5.10 17.96
C ILE A 265 3.64 -3.61 18.16
N ASP A 266 2.54 -3.25 18.83
CA ASP A 266 2.16 -1.86 19.08
C ASP A 266 3.19 -1.12 19.93
N LYS A 267 3.72 -1.80 20.96
CA LYS A 267 4.77 -1.26 21.83
C LYS A 267 6.04 -0.89 21.08
N ASN A 268 6.42 -1.69 20.09
CA ASN A 268 7.64 -1.53 19.30
C ASN A 268 7.43 -0.74 17.99
N LEU A 269 6.20 -0.26 17.74
CA LEU A 269 5.86 0.54 16.60
C LEU A 269 6.35 1.97 16.75
N HIS A 270 7.10 2.45 15.76
CA HIS A 270 7.57 3.83 15.62
C HIS A 270 7.10 4.37 14.28
N PHE A 271 7.06 5.70 14.19
CA PHE A 271 6.71 6.38 12.95
C PHE A 271 7.81 7.36 12.57
N VAL A 272 8.42 7.15 11.40
CA VAL A 272 9.47 8.01 10.87
C VAL A 272 8.86 9.00 9.90
N ILE A 273 8.88 10.28 10.24
CA ILE A 273 8.19 11.37 9.53
C ILE A 273 9.14 12.06 8.58
N TRP A 274 8.65 12.39 7.37
CA TRP A 274 9.41 13.23 6.44
C TRP A 274 8.61 14.44 5.91
N ASP A 275 7.33 14.59 6.22
CA ASP A 275 6.53 15.74 5.78
C ASP A 275 5.33 15.96 6.73
N SER A 276 4.77 17.16 6.74
CA SER A 276 3.52 17.47 7.44
C SER A 276 2.65 18.43 6.65
N LEU A 277 1.35 18.29 6.83
CA LEU A 277 0.33 19.14 6.21
C LEU A 277 -0.65 19.61 7.29
N THR A 278 -1.28 20.74 7.06
CA THR A 278 -2.51 21.07 7.79
C THR A 278 -3.64 20.14 7.34
N LEU A 279 -4.70 20.01 8.15
CA LEU A 279 -5.88 19.23 7.77
C LEU A 279 -6.48 19.76 6.47
N GLN A 280 -6.53 21.09 6.32
CA GLN A 280 -7.07 21.76 5.13
C GLN A 280 -6.23 21.46 3.86
N GLU A 281 -4.90 21.51 3.95
CA GLU A 281 -4.01 21.18 2.82
C GLU A 281 -4.18 19.73 2.36
N PHE A 282 -4.34 18.82 3.32
CA PHE A 282 -4.57 17.42 3.02
C PHE A 282 -5.93 17.19 2.34
N GLU A 283 -6.99 17.83 2.83
CA GLU A 283 -8.32 17.78 2.22
C GLU A 283 -8.34 18.34 0.81
N GLN A 284 -7.61 19.43 0.58
CA GLN A 284 -7.48 20.06 -0.74
C GLN A 284 -6.57 19.30 -1.70
N GLY A 285 -5.76 18.36 -1.20
CA GLY A 285 -4.77 17.62 -1.99
C GLY A 285 -3.61 18.51 -2.48
N LEU A 286 -3.39 19.67 -1.84
CA LEU A 286 -2.38 20.65 -2.23
C LEU A 286 -1.86 21.41 -1.02
N SER A 287 -0.53 21.54 -0.91
CA SER A 287 0.15 22.54 -0.08
C SER A 287 1.16 23.32 -0.92
N THR A 288 1.07 24.61 -0.91
CA THR A 288 2.02 25.53 -1.58
C THR A 288 3.16 25.94 -0.67
N ARG A 289 3.14 25.55 0.60
CA ARG A 289 4.24 25.81 1.53
C ARG A 289 5.51 25.06 1.07
N PRO A 290 6.71 25.69 1.19
CA PRO A 290 7.96 25.04 0.89
C PRO A 290 8.16 23.75 1.70
N TYR A 291 8.86 22.76 1.12
CA TYR A 291 9.16 21.51 1.82
C TYR A 291 9.89 21.73 3.16
N THR A 292 10.84 22.68 3.18
CA THR A 292 11.60 23.00 4.40
C THR A 292 10.72 23.47 5.56
N GLU A 293 9.65 24.20 5.28
CA GLU A 293 8.70 24.63 6.29
C GLU A 293 7.89 23.44 6.83
N ARG A 294 7.30 22.65 5.93
CA ARG A 294 6.53 21.46 6.30
C ARG A 294 7.35 20.42 7.04
N PHE A 295 8.60 20.18 6.59
CA PHE A 295 9.51 19.28 7.27
C PHE A 295 9.96 19.83 8.63
N GLY A 296 10.17 21.14 8.75
CA GLY A 296 10.44 21.79 10.03
C GLY A 296 9.33 21.58 11.06
N GLU A 297 8.07 21.63 10.65
CA GLU A 297 6.92 21.30 11.51
C GLU A 297 6.89 19.82 11.87
N ALA A 298 7.18 18.93 10.91
CA ALA A 298 7.30 17.50 11.19
C ALA A 298 8.39 17.20 12.23
N ILE A 299 9.55 17.86 12.13
CA ILE A 299 10.62 17.76 13.14
C ILE A 299 10.14 18.24 14.52
N LYS A 300 9.43 19.37 14.58
CA LYS A 300 8.89 19.86 15.88
C LYS A 300 8.00 18.83 16.55
N ALA A 301 7.19 18.09 15.78
CA ALA A 301 6.35 17.05 16.35
C ALA A 301 7.16 15.92 17.03
N THR A 302 8.38 15.62 16.53
CA THR A 302 9.24 14.59 17.13
C THR A 302 9.79 14.97 18.53
N PHE A 303 9.80 16.26 18.88
CA PHE A 303 10.14 16.70 20.23
C PHE A 303 8.99 16.50 21.23
N MET A 304 7.78 16.30 20.73
CA MET A 304 6.58 16.13 21.53
C MET A 304 6.22 14.65 21.75
N ALA A 305 6.85 13.74 21.00
CA ALA A 305 6.49 12.34 20.98
C ALA A 305 7.74 11.45 20.75
N SER A 306 7.94 10.47 21.64
CA SER A 306 9.14 9.62 21.66
C SER A 306 9.16 8.57 20.54
N LYS A 307 7.99 8.17 20.06
CA LYS A 307 7.82 7.20 18.98
C LYS A 307 7.83 7.82 17.58
N LEU A 308 7.80 9.15 17.50
CA LEU A 308 8.03 9.88 16.28
C LEU A 308 9.52 10.16 16.10
N LYS A 309 10.03 9.86 14.93
CA LYS A 309 11.43 10.14 14.57
C LYS A 309 11.48 10.92 13.27
N PRO A 310 12.35 11.94 13.14
CA PRO A 310 12.54 12.56 11.84
C PRO A 310 13.32 11.60 10.94
N VAL A 311 13.03 11.59 9.64
CA VAL A 311 13.86 10.88 8.68
C VAL A 311 15.28 11.48 8.67
N ALA A 312 16.31 10.62 8.61
CA ALA A 312 17.69 11.07 8.48
C ALA A 312 17.83 11.92 7.22
N SER A 313 18.35 13.15 7.37
CA SER A 313 18.34 14.18 6.34
C SER A 313 19.63 14.97 6.33
N TYR A 314 20.22 15.15 5.15
CA TYR A 314 21.44 15.91 4.93
C TYR A 314 21.21 16.94 3.83
N ARG A 315 21.70 18.18 4.03
CA ARG A 315 21.73 19.17 2.98
C ARG A 315 23.00 18.99 2.17
N VAL A 316 22.86 18.88 0.87
CA VAL A 316 23.95 18.66 -0.09
C VAL A 316 23.87 19.68 -1.21
N TYR A 317 24.99 19.86 -1.93
CA TYR A 317 25.13 20.86 -2.99
C TYR A 317 25.50 20.24 -4.34
N SER A 318 25.65 18.92 -4.40
CA SER A 318 25.90 18.18 -5.63
C SER A 318 25.27 16.79 -5.62
N MET A 319 24.98 16.26 -6.79
CA MET A 319 24.52 14.90 -6.95
C MET A 319 25.56 13.86 -6.52
N LYS A 320 26.86 14.21 -6.61
CA LYS A 320 27.94 13.36 -6.10
C LYS A 320 27.87 13.18 -4.58
N GLU A 321 27.62 14.27 -3.84
CA GLU A 321 27.39 14.19 -2.38
C GLU A 321 26.13 13.40 -2.06
N ALA A 322 25.05 13.64 -2.80
CA ALA A 322 23.80 12.90 -2.62
C ALA A 322 23.96 11.39 -2.83
N GLN A 323 24.73 10.99 -3.85
CA GLN A 323 25.03 9.60 -4.13
C GLN A 323 25.88 8.97 -3.00
N ALA A 324 26.89 9.66 -2.50
CA ALA A 324 27.71 9.17 -1.39
C ALA A 324 26.88 8.91 -0.13
N ILE A 325 25.94 9.80 0.20
CA ILE A 325 24.98 9.59 1.32
C ILE A 325 24.04 8.44 1.03
N ALA A 326 23.54 8.29 -0.21
CA ALA A 326 22.71 7.16 -0.58
C ALA A 326 23.46 5.83 -0.42
N ASP A 327 24.72 5.78 -0.80
CA ASP A 327 25.59 4.60 -0.66
C ASP A 327 25.84 4.27 0.83
N GLU A 328 25.98 5.30 1.69
CA GLU A 328 26.07 5.12 3.14
C GLU A 328 24.78 4.48 3.70
N PHE A 329 23.61 5.03 3.37
CA PHE A 329 22.33 4.43 3.78
C PHE A 329 22.18 2.98 3.29
N ILE A 330 22.64 2.68 2.09
CA ILE A 330 22.61 1.33 1.52
C ILE A 330 23.54 0.41 2.32
N SER A 331 24.76 0.86 2.65
CA SER A 331 25.70 0.06 3.43
C SER A 331 25.19 -0.29 4.83
N GLU A 332 24.30 0.54 5.38
CA GLU A 332 23.60 0.32 6.63
C GLU A 332 22.34 -0.56 6.50
N GLY A 333 22.03 -1.04 5.29
CA GLY A 333 20.88 -1.90 5.00
C GLY A 333 19.61 -1.17 4.58
N GLY A 334 19.69 0.12 4.26
CA GLY A 334 18.58 0.93 3.71
C GLY A 334 18.36 0.71 2.21
N GLU A 335 17.25 1.21 1.67
CA GLU A 335 16.90 1.11 0.24
C GLU A 335 17.63 2.16 -0.66
N GLY A 336 18.30 3.15 -0.08
CA GLY A 336 18.89 4.29 -0.77
C GLY A 336 18.42 5.64 -0.24
N ALA A 337 18.25 6.62 -1.11
CA ALA A 337 17.87 7.97 -0.71
C ALA A 337 16.71 8.56 -1.54
N ILE A 338 16.08 9.58 -0.97
CA ILE A 338 15.18 10.51 -1.66
C ILE A 338 15.82 11.89 -1.63
N ILE A 339 16.10 12.46 -2.79
CA ILE A 339 16.51 13.86 -2.89
C ILE A 339 15.29 14.75 -3.10
N LYS A 340 15.28 15.92 -2.47
CA LYS A 340 14.16 16.87 -2.50
C LYS A 340 14.65 18.31 -2.60
N LYS A 341 14.07 19.10 -3.51
CA LYS A 341 14.25 20.54 -3.49
C LYS A 341 13.69 21.15 -2.21
N LEU A 342 14.33 22.21 -1.75
CA LEU A 342 13.95 22.89 -0.50
C LEU A 342 12.55 23.51 -0.56
N ASP A 343 12.14 23.99 -1.73
CA ASP A 343 10.88 24.65 -2.01
C ASP A 343 9.79 23.74 -2.60
N THR A 344 10.02 22.43 -2.63
CA THR A 344 9.04 21.47 -3.18
C THR A 344 7.67 21.66 -2.55
N ILE A 345 6.66 21.90 -3.38
CA ILE A 345 5.25 21.89 -2.96
C ILE A 345 4.73 20.46 -2.84
N TRP A 346 3.70 20.27 -2.03
CA TRP A 346 3.03 18.97 -1.93
C TRP A 346 1.74 18.98 -2.76
N LYS A 347 1.61 18.04 -3.68
CA LYS A 347 0.39 17.82 -4.47
C LYS A 347 0.28 16.37 -4.90
N ASP A 348 -0.93 15.94 -5.21
CA ASP A 348 -1.11 14.62 -5.81
C ASP A 348 -0.38 14.51 -7.15
N GLY A 349 0.13 13.32 -7.41
CA GLY A 349 0.87 13.00 -8.62
C GLY A 349 2.37 12.81 -8.40
N THR A 350 3.12 12.69 -9.50
CA THR A 350 4.57 12.50 -9.47
C THR A 350 5.28 13.84 -9.52
N SER A 351 6.00 14.17 -8.46
CA SER A 351 6.81 15.38 -8.38
C SER A 351 8.15 15.16 -9.07
N LYS A 352 8.53 16.13 -9.90
CA LYS A 352 9.88 16.20 -10.49
C LYS A 352 10.93 16.80 -9.53
N ASP A 353 10.48 17.37 -8.42
CA ASP A 353 11.33 17.99 -7.39
C ASP A 353 11.69 17.03 -6.25
N MET A 354 11.21 15.78 -6.35
CA MET A 354 11.56 14.68 -5.47
C MET A 354 12.01 13.49 -6.30
N ILE A 355 13.22 13.02 -6.08
CA ILE A 355 13.87 11.97 -6.87
C ILE A 355 14.33 10.85 -5.96
N LYS A 356 14.09 9.61 -6.37
CA LYS A 356 14.59 8.43 -5.66
C LYS A 356 15.88 7.91 -6.27
N ILE A 357 16.90 7.82 -5.42
CA ILE A 357 18.13 7.08 -5.65
C ILE A 357 17.98 5.72 -4.96
N LYS A 358 18.06 4.66 -5.73
CA LYS A 358 17.93 3.28 -5.23
C LYS A 358 19.15 2.47 -5.60
N VAL A 359 19.45 1.44 -4.83
CA VAL A 359 20.29 0.34 -5.29
C VAL A 359 19.68 -0.23 -6.56
N VAL A 360 20.48 -0.28 -7.58
CA VAL A 360 20.20 -1.09 -8.75
C VAL A 360 21.36 -2.07 -8.82
N LEU A 361 21.09 -3.33 -8.51
CA LEU A 361 22.04 -4.41 -8.70
C LEU A 361 21.87 -4.91 -10.13
N ASP A 362 22.94 -5.26 -10.76
CA ASP A 362 22.98 -5.87 -12.08
C ASP A 362 23.57 -7.27 -12.02
N ALA A 363 23.13 -8.11 -12.93
CA ALA A 363 23.69 -9.43 -13.15
C ALA A 363 23.54 -9.83 -14.61
N ASP A 364 24.53 -10.52 -15.13
CA ASP A 364 24.50 -11.14 -16.44
C ASP A 364 24.09 -12.62 -16.25
N LEU A 365 22.91 -13.00 -16.76
CA LEU A 365 22.39 -14.36 -16.59
C LEU A 365 22.21 -15.06 -17.94
N LEU A 366 22.37 -16.39 -17.95
CA LEU A 366 22.16 -17.21 -19.14
C LEU A 366 20.66 -17.41 -19.39
N CYS A 367 20.21 -17.11 -20.61
CA CYS A 367 18.84 -17.43 -21.02
C CYS A 367 18.72 -18.91 -21.38
N ILE A 368 17.91 -19.64 -20.63
CA ILE A 368 17.71 -21.09 -20.81
C ILE A 368 16.37 -21.43 -21.44
N ASP A 369 15.41 -20.53 -21.39
CA ASP A 369 14.06 -20.74 -21.93
C ASP A 369 13.36 -19.40 -22.15
N VAL A 370 12.31 -19.41 -22.97
CA VAL A 370 11.47 -18.24 -23.27
C VAL A 370 10.01 -18.62 -23.12
N GLU A 371 9.27 -17.88 -22.34
CA GLU A 371 7.83 -18.05 -22.17
C GLU A 371 7.04 -17.15 -23.13
N GLU A 372 6.00 -17.70 -23.71
CA GLU A 372 5.06 -16.93 -24.54
C GLU A 372 4.28 -15.92 -23.72
N GLY A 373 4.04 -14.76 -24.27
CA GLY A 373 3.21 -13.73 -23.66
C GLY A 373 1.72 -14.03 -23.72
N SER A 374 0.95 -13.32 -22.91
CA SER A 374 -0.51 -13.39 -22.88
C SER A 374 -1.15 -12.09 -23.36
N GLY A 375 -2.43 -12.13 -23.67
CA GLY A 375 -3.18 -10.95 -24.13
C GLY A 375 -2.61 -10.35 -25.41
N LYS A 376 -2.21 -9.07 -25.39
CA LYS A 376 -1.62 -8.39 -26.56
C LYS A 376 -0.27 -8.96 -27.02
N TYR A 377 0.38 -9.75 -26.17
CA TYR A 377 1.67 -10.38 -26.44
C TYR A 377 1.56 -11.87 -26.79
N LYS A 378 0.36 -12.37 -27.06
CA LYS A 378 0.17 -13.75 -27.54
C LYS A 378 0.94 -13.97 -28.84
N GLY A 379 1.69 -15.07 -28.95
CA GLY A 379 2.59 -15.36 -30.05
C GLY A 379 3.93 -14.63 -30.04
N LYS A 380 4.20 -13.82 -29.02
CA LYS A 380 5.42 -13.04 -28.83
C LYS A 380 6.13 -13.42 -27.52
N VAL A 381 7.37 -12.98 -27.37
CA VAL A 381 8.14 -13.19 -26.12
C VAL A 381 7.43 -12.51 -24.94
N GLY A 382 7.01 -13.31 -23.98
CA GLY A 382 6.39 -12.85 -22.72
C GLY A 382 7.42 -12.60 -21.63
N ALA A 383 8.29 -13.57 -21.38
CA ALA A 383 9.37 -13.49 -20.42
C ALA A 383 10.53 -14.39 -20.81
N LEU A 384 11.74 -14.00 -20.41
CA LEU A 384 12.95 -14.81 -20.51
C LEU A 384 13.11 -15.58 -19.20
N VAL A 385 13.49 -16.84 -19.25
CA VAL A 385 13.89 -17.66 -18.10
C VAL A 385 15.40 -17.66 -18.03
N LEU A 386 15.93 -17.02 -17.01
CA LEU A 386 17.36 -16.78 -16.85
C LEU A 386 17.90 -17.50 -15.64
N GLU A 387 19.15 -17.97 -15.71
CA GLU A 387 19.81 -18.61 -14.58
C GLU A 387 21.31 -18.29 -14.48
N THR A 388 21.88 -18.48 -13.30
CA THR A 388 23.34 -18.53 -13.10
C THR A 388 23.93 -19.80 -13.70
N SER A 389 25.21 -19.81 -14.00
CA SER A 389 25.93 -20.96 -14.60
C SER A 389 25.75 -22.28 -13.81
N CYS A 390 25.57 -22.21 -12.50
CA CYS A 390 25.33 -23.39 -11.63
C CYS A 390 23.85 -23.75 -11.44
N GLY A 391 22.90 -22.99 -12.02
CA GLY A 391 21.45 -23.24 -11.90
C GLY A 391 20.84 -23.04 -10.52
N ARG A 392 21.61 -22.61 -9.51
CA ARG A 392 21.09 -22.37 -8.14
C ARG A 392 20.16 -21.14 -8.04
N LEU A 393 20.30 -20.20 -8.95
CA LEU A 393 19.40 -19.06 -9.09
C LEU A 393 18.70 -19.15 -10.43
N ARG A 394 17.37 -19.00 -10.41
CA ARG A 394 16.55 -18.97 -11.62
C ARG A 394 15.47 -17.90 -11.51
N VAL A 395 15.32 -17.10 -12.55
CA VAL A 395 14.40 -15.97 -12.54
C VAL A 395 13.70 -15.79 -13.90
N LYS A 396 12.45 -15.34 -13.87
CA LYS A 396 11.68 -14.95 -15.07
C LYS A 396 11.71 -13.44 -15.21
N VAL A 397 12.05 -12.97 -16.40
CA VAL A 397 12.23 -11.55 -16.69
C VAL A 397 11.39 -11.16 -17.90
N GLY A 398 10.27 -10.49 -17.66
CA GLY A 398 9.41 -9.95 -18.72
C GLY A 398 9.36 -8.42 -18.71
N THR A 399 9.66 -7.81 -17.56
CA THR A 399 9.75 -6.35 -17.42
C THR A 399 11.03 -5.85 -18.10
N GLY A 400 10.94 -4.73 -18.83
CA GLY A 400 12.08 -4.15 -19.56
C GLY A 400 12.07 -4.49 -21.04
N LEU A 401 11.51 -5.63 -21.46
CA LEU A 401 11.35 -5.96 -22.86
C LEU A 401 10.37 -4.98 -23.54
N ASN A 402 10.84 -4.30 -24.57
CA ASN A 402 10.02 -3.44 -25.41
C ASN A 402 9.34 -4.26 -26.53
N ASP A 403 8.53 -3.62 -27.38
CA ASP A 403 7.80 -4.35 -28.43
C ASP A 403 8.75 -4.97 -29.48
N LEU A 404 9.90 -4.36 -29.79
CA LEU A 404 10.90 -4.91 -30.70
C LEU A 404 11.60 -6.14 -30.09
N ASP A 405 11.86 -6.11 -28.80
CA ASP A 405 12.43 -7.27 -28.08
C ASP A 405 11.45 -8.43 -28.08
N ARG A 406 10.16 -8.15 -27.94
CA ARG A 406 9.10 -9.16 -27.92
C ARG A 406 8.80 -9.77 -29.31
N ASP A 407 9.11 -9.05 -30.37
CA ASP A 407 8.94 -9.50 -31.76
C ASP A 407 10.08 -10.41 -32.25
N LYS A 408 11.15 -10.56 -31.44
CA LYS A 408 12.24 -11.49 -31.77
C LYS A 408 11.75 -12.96 -31.69
N PRO A 409 12.29 -13.87 -32.51
CA PRO A 409 12.04 -15.30 -32.40
C PRO A 409 12.42 -15.81 -31.01
N PHE A 410 11.72 -16.83 -30.49
CA PHE A 410 11.98 -17.35 -29.12
C PHE A 410 13.40 -17.91 -28.98
N ASP A 411 13.94 -18.52 -29.99
CA ASP A 411 15.30 -19.07 -30.05
C ASP A 411 16.38 -17.97 -30.08
N TYR A 412 16.01 -16.72 -30.41
CA TYR A 412 16.96 -15.60 -30.42
C TYR A 412 17.67 -15.39 -29.07
N TYR A 413 16.97 -15.61 -27.98
CA TYR A 413 17.51 -15.36 -26.64
C TYR A 413 18.17 -16.60 -26.00
N ILE A 414 17.76 -17.81 -26.42
CA ILE A 414 18.25 -19.07 -25.79
C ILE A 414 19.75 -19.21 -26.00
N GLY A 415 20.46 -19.48 -24.87
CA GLY A 415 21.91 -19.61 -24.88
C GLY A 415 22.70 -18.31 -24.84
N LYS A 416 22.02 -17.15 -24.89
CA LYS A 416 22.66 -15.84 -24.74
C LYS A 416 22.72 -15.37 -23.30
N VAL A 417 23.74 -14.56 -23.02
CA VAL A 417 23.87 -13.86 -21.73
C VAL A 417 23.05 -12.58 -21.79
N ILE A 418 22.22 -12.38 -20.79
CA ILE A 418 21.28 -11.26 -20.67
C ILE A 418 21.64 -10.44 -19.47
N GLU A 419 21.89 -9.16 -19.66
CA GLU A 419 22.02 -8.20 -18.58
C GLU A 419 20.65 -7.87 -18.02
N ILE A 420 20.53 -7.99 -16.69
CA ILE A 420 19.34 -7.62 -15.94
C ILE A 420 19.68 -6.72 -14.78
N GLN A 421 18.76 -5.85 -14.46
CA GLN A 421 18.75 -5.09 -13.21
C GLN A 421 17.75 -5.70 -12.24
N TYR A 422 18.09 -5.72 -10.95
CA TYR A 422 17.21 -6.20 -9.90
C TYR A 422 17.41 -5.42 -8.60
N ASN A 423 16.46 -5.54 -7.66
CA ASN A 423 16.54 -4.78 -6.41
C ASN A 423 17.15 -5.56 -5.25
N GLU A 424 16.95 -6.88 -5.20
CA GLU A 424 17.30 -7.72 -4.04
C GLU A 424 17.42 -9.19 -4.45
N PHE A 425 18.34 -9.92 -3.81
CA PHE A 425 18.40 -11.37 -3.87
C PHE A 425 17.33 -12.01 -2.97
N ILE A 426 16.62 -13.03 -3.46
CA ILE A 426 15.59 -13.74 -2.71
C ILE A 426 16.01 -15.19 -2.49
N LYS A 427 16.32 -15.55 -1.25
CA LYS A 427 16.53 -16.94 -0.87
C LYS A 427 15.18 -17.66 -0.75
N SER A 428 15.01 -18.71 -1.52
CA SER A 428 13.79 -19.53 -1.51
C SER A 428 13.75 -20.44 -0.28
N LYS A 429 12.57 -20.53 0.36
CA LYS A 429 12.33 -21.49 1.45
C LYS A 429 11.67 -22.79 0.99
N SER A 430 11.11 -22.81 -0.21
CA SER A 430 10.26 -23.89 -0.72
C SER A 430 10.65 -24.44 -2.09
N LYS A 431 11.54 -23.76 -2.82
CA LYS A 431 12.02 -24.17 -4.15
C LYS A 431 13.50 -24.52 -4.08
N ASN A 432 13.95 -25.37 -4.99
CA ASN A 432 15.35 -25.75 -5.10
C ASN A 432 16.24 -24.64 -5.71
N THR A 433 15.65 -23.57 -6.22
CA THR A 433 16.34 -22.42 -6.81
C THR A 433 15.96 -21.14 -6.13
N ASP A 434 16.94 -20.27 -5.89
CA ASP A 434 16.76 -18.90 -5.43
C ASP A 434 16.30 -17.99 -6.58
N SER A 435 15.95 -16.74 -6.29
CA SER A 435 15.41 -15.81 -7.27
C SER A 435 15.86 -14.37 -7.00
N LEU A 436 15.45 -13.43 -7.84
CA LEU A 436 15.70 -12.00 -7.72
C LEU A 436 14.37 -11.24 -7.60
N PHE A 437 14.39 -10.13 -6.86
CA PHE A 437 13.23 -9.28 -6.68
C PHE A 437 13.17 -8.19 -7.73
N LEU A 438 12.02 -8.08 -8.43
CA LEU A 438 11.75 -7.11 -9.49
C LEU A 438 12.83 -7.08 -10.59
N PRO A 439 13.18 -8.23 -11.17
CA PRO A 439 14.16 -8.29 -12.24
C PRO A 439 13.63 -7.57 -13.49
N ARG A 440 14.53 -6.88 -14.19
CA ARG A 440 14.22 -6.12 -15.39
C ARG A 440 15.28 -6.37 -16.45
N PHE A 441 14.88 -6.67 -17.66
CA PHE A 441 15.74 -6.78 -18.83
C PHE A 441 16.40 -5.42 -19.14
N VAL A 442 17.68 -5.46 -19.43
CA VAL A 442 18.47 -4.31 -19.89
C VAL A 442 18.85 -4.53 -21.36
N GLU A 443 19.68 -5.53 -21.63
CA GLU A 443 20.12 -5.84 -22.99
C GLU A 443 20.64 -7.27 -23.12
N VAL A 444 20.86 -7.70 -24.36
CA VAL A 444 21.59 -8.93 -24.68
C VAL A 444 23.07 -8.62 -24.72
N ARG A 445 23.87 -9.34 -23.94
CA ARG A 445 25.32 -9.16 -23.84
C ARG A 445 26.03 -9.96 -24.94
N GLU A 446 26.10 -9.36 -26.14
CA GLU A 446 26.80 -9.98 -27.28
C GLU A 446 28.34 -10.08 -27.04
N ASP A 447 28.86 -9.34 -26.06
CA ASP A 447 30.27 -9.30 -25.66
C ASP A 447 30.64 -10.35 -24.59
N LYS A 448 29.64 -11.07 -24.03
CA LYS A 448 29.84 -12.05 -22.94
C LYS A 448 29.29 -13.43 -23.28
N ASN A 449 30.03 -14.46 -22.85
CA ASN A 449 29.65 -15.86 -23.01
C ASN A 449 29.44 -16.59 -21.66
N THR A 450 29.66 -15.88 -20.54
CA THR A 450 29.55 -16.45 -19.20
C THR A 450 28.60 -15.63 -18.35
N ALA A 451 27.72 -16.32 -17.62
CA ALA A 451 26.83 -15.69 -16.65
C ALA A 451 27.57 -15.34 -15.37
N THR A 452 27.10 -14.29 -14.68
CA THR A 452 27.51 -13.95 -13.30
C THR A 452 27.35 -15.18 -12.40
N SER A 453 28.32 -15.46 -11.56
CA SER A 453 28.27 -16.59 -10.66
C SER A 453 27.23 -16.37 -9.55
N TYR A 454 26.75 -17.48 -8.99
CA TYR A 454 25.80 -17.40 -7.86
C TYR A 454 26.43 -16.71 -6.65
N GLU A 455 27.71 -16.96 -6.39
CA GLU A 455 28.49 -16.39 -5.29
C GLU A 455 28.62 -14.86 -5.41
N GLU A 456 28.83 -14.34 -6.61
CA GLU A 456 28.88 -12.89 -6.87
C GLU A 456 27.52 -12.20 -6.63
N ILE A 457 26.41 -12.90 -6.85
CA ILE A 457 25.07 -12.34 -6.63
C ILE A 457 24.69 -12.35 -5.15
N VAL A 458 25.14 -13.35 -4.40
CA VAL A 458 24.79 -13.53 -2.98
C VAL A 458 25.66 -12.68 -2.07
N GLY A 459 26.90 -12.37 -2.47
CA GLY A 459 27.89 -11.58 -1.74
C GLY A 459 28.73 -12.44 -0.79
#